data_a9fec15e0cd2f73bc5f5a84552f348f3
#
_entry.id   a9fec15e0cd2f73bc5f5a84552f348f3
#
_cell.length_a   1.000
_cell.length_b   1.000
_cell.length_c   1.000
_cell.angle_alpha   90.00
_cell.angle_beta   90.00
_cell.angle_gamma   90.00
#
_symmetry.space_group_name_H-M   'P 1'
#
loop_
_entity.id
_entity.type
_entity.pdbx_description
1 polymer ?
#
loop_
_entity_poly.entity_id
_entity_poly.type
_entity_poly.pdbx_seq_one_letter_code
_entity_poly.pdbx_strand_id
1 'polypeptide(L)'
;IEKATEIANSDSAKYFMPQQFDNPANPAIHEETTGPEIWQDTEGKIDIFVAGVGTGGTITGVGRYLKKQNKAIQIVAVEPAHSPVLTQTMKGEKVAPGPHKIQGIGAGFVPSIVDISLIDRVEQVTNDESIEMARRLAKEEGILCGISCGAAATAALRLASLPENAGKNIVVILPDSGERYLTTALFEGLFSGIDAAAAGAVI
;
A
#
# COMPACT_ATOMS: atom_id res chain seq x y z
N ILE A 1 15.14 0.44 11.33
CA ILE A 1 15.56 1.79 10.88
C ILE A 1 16.71 2.27 11.76
N GLU A 2 16.56 2.40 13.08
CA GLU A 2 17.58 2.93 14.01
C GLU A 2 18.95 2.27 13.84
N LYS A 3 19.02 0.92 13.80
CA LYS A 3 20.29 0.21 13.63
C LYS A 3 20.95 0.45 12.27
N ALA A 4 20.13 0.59 11.21
CA ALA A 4 20.65 0.93 9.88
C ALA A 4 21.23 2.36 9.86
N THR A 5 20.54 3.30 10.50
CA THR A 5 21.00 4.69 10.66
C THR A 5 22.28 4.77 11.46
N GLU A 6 22.39 4.05 12.58
CA GLU A 6 23.60 3.95 13.40
C GLU A 6 24.80 3.47 12.56
N ILE A 7 24.60 2.37 11.78
CA ILE A 7 25.65 1.83 10.91
C ILE A 7 26.05 2.83 9.83
N ALA A 8 25.07 3.43 9.13
CA ALA A 8 25.34 4.41 8.09
C ALA A 8 26.14 5.61 8.60
N ASN A 9 25.81 6.09 9.81
CA ASN A 9 26.50 7.21 10.44
C ASN A 9 27.88 6.84 11.02
N SER A 10 28.18 5.57 11.23
CA SER A 10 29.48 5.15 11.79
C SER A 10 30.65 5.37 10.85
N ASP A 11 30.44 5.31 9.54
CA ASP A 11 31.44 5.59 8.50
C ASP A 11 30.74 5.95 7.18
N SER A 12 30.54 7.25 6.96
CA SER A 12 29.85 7.76 5.77
C SER A 12 30.63 7.59 4.46
N ALA A 13 31.94 7.28 4.53
CA ALA A 13 32.72 6.95 3.35
C ALA A 13 32.51 5.50 2.90
N LYS A 14 32.11 4.62 3.81
CA LYS A 14 31.93 3.19 3.58
C LYS A 14 30.47 2.78 3.40
N TYR A 15 29.54 3.43 4.12
CA TYR A 15 28.15 3.05 4.15
C TYR A 15 27.27 4.13 3.55
N PHE A 16 26.35 3.69 2.69
CA PHE A 16 25.32 4.54 2.11
C PHE A 16 23.93 3.99 2.43
N MET A 17 23.05 4.82 2.99
CA MET A 17 21.65 4.49 3.23
C MET A 17 20.76 5.38 2.36
N PRO A 18 20.03 4.82 1.37
CA PRO A 18 19.15 5.58 0.48
C PRO A 18 18.00 6.31 1.21
N GLN A 19 17.64 5.89 2.41
CA GLN A 19 16.65 6.50 3.30
C GLN A 19 15.28 6.71 2.62
N GLN A 20 14.62 5.59 2.32
CA GLN A 20 13.35 5.60 1.58
C GLN A 20 12.21 6.40 2.23
N PHE A 21 12.28 6.67 3.55
CA PHE A 21 11.27 7.42 4.29
C PHE A 21 11.44 8.94 4.23
N ASP A 22 12.64 9.41 3.83
CA ASP A 22 12.98 10.84 3.83
C ASP A 22 13.52 11.31 2.47
N ASN A 23 13.92 10.39 1.59
CA ASN A 23 14.52 10.72 0.30
C ASN A 23 13.47 11.23 -0.69
N PRO A 24 13.54 12.49 -1.14
CA PRO A 24 12.57 13.06 -2.09
C PRO A 24 12.58 12.39 -3.47
N ALA A 25 13.63 11.65 -3.83
CA ALA A 25 13.68 10.86 -5.05
C ALA A 25 12.60 9.76 -5.08
N ASN A 26 12.17 9.28 -3.91
CA ASN A 26 11.10 8.29 -3.80
C ASN A 26 9.77 8.80 -4.38
N PRO A 27 9.15 9.88 -3.89
CA PRO A 27 7.94 10.40 -4.52
C PRO A 27 8.21 10.99 -5.92
N ALA A 28 9.40 11.52 -6.19
CA ALA A 28 9.72 12.11 -7.49
C ALA A 28 9.61 11.07 -8.62
N ILE A 29 10.17 9.87 -8.46
CA ILE A 29 10.08 8.83 -9.50
C ILE A 29 8.63 8.41 -9.77
N HIS A 30 7.77 8.37 -8.76
CA HIS A 30 6.35 8.06 -8.96
C HIS A 30 5.58 9.19 -9.63
N GLU A 31 5.99 10.44 -9.41
CA GLU A 31 5.44 11.61 -10.11
C GLU A 31 5.85 11.62 -11.58
N GLU A 32 7.09 11.20 -11.88
CA GLU A 32 7.67 11.18 -13.22
C GLU A 32 7.29 9.96 -14.06
N THR A 33 6.97 8.82 -13.43
CA THR A 33 6.69 7.55 -14.13
C THR A 33 5.33 6.97 -13.80
N THR A 34 5.11 6.49 -12.59
CA THR A 34 3.88 5.77 -12.19
C THR A 34 2.62 6.60 -12.40
N GLY A 35 2.66 7.90 -12.05
CA GLY A 35 1.52 8.81 -12.26
C GLY A 35 1.16 8.97 -13.73
N PRO A 36 2.11 9.31 -14.63
CA PRO A 36 1.90 9.34 -16.08
C PRO A 36 1.39 8.03 -16.66
N GLU A 37 1.96 6.88 -16.26
CA GLU A 37 1.53 5.55 -16.71
C GLU A 37 0.07 5.29 -16.36
N ILE A 38 -0.33 5.50 -15.10
CA ILE A 38 -1.73 5.36 -14.67
C ILE A 38 -2.66 6.28 -15.48
N TRP A 39 -2.26 7.53 -15.68
CA TRP A 39 -3.05 8.48 -16.46
C TRP A 39 -3.23 8.06 -17.91
N GLN A 40 -2.16 7.57 -18.53
CA GLN A 40 -2.19 7.09 -19.90
C GLN A 40 -3.03 5.83 -20.05
N ASP A 41 -2.82 4.83 -19.18
CA ASP A 41 -3.50 3.54 -19.23
C ASP A 41 -5.02 3.67 -18.95
N THR A 42 -5.41 4.67 -18.19
CA THR A 42 -6.82 5.00 -17.94
C THR A 42 -7.41 5.98 -18.95
N GLU A 43 -6.64 6.42 -19.96
CA GLU A 43 -7.03 7.46 -20.91
C GLU A 43 -7.50 8.76 -20.19
N GLY A 44 -6.92 9.06 -19.02
CA GLY A 44 -7.34 10.16 -18.18
C GLY A 44 -8.69 9.98 -17.47
N LYS A 45 -9.28 8.79 -17.55
CA LYS A 45 -10.60 8.48 -16.97
C LYS A 45 -10.45 7.83 -15.59
N ILE A 46 -9.81 8.54 -14.66
CA ILE A 46 -9.67 8.11 -13.28
C ILE A 46 -10.38 9.10 -12.35
N ASP A 47 -11.19 8.59 -11.43
CA ASP A 47 -11.92 9.38 -10.43
C ASP A 47 -11.34 9.23 -9.02
N ILE A 48 -10.86 8.03 -8.69
CA ILE A 48 -10.34 7.70 -7.37
C ILE A 48 -9.05 6.89 -7.51
N PHE A 49 -8.00 7.33 -6.83
CA PHE A 49 -6.73 6.62 -6.71
C PHE A 49 -6.55 6.09 -5.29
N VAL A 50 -6.30 4.80 -5.13
CA VAL A 50 -6.17 4.10 -3.84
C VAL A 50 -4.80 3.49 -3.72
N ALA A 51 -4.07 3.79 -2.65
CA ALA A 51 -2.77 3.19 -2.37
C ALA A 51 -2.54 2.99 -0.86
N GLY A 52 -1.93 1.87 -0.51
CA GLY A 52 -1.40 1.62 0.85
C GLY A 52 -0.21 2.53 1.15
N VAL A 53 -0.09 2.98 2.39
CA VAL A 53 0.97 3.91 2.81
C VAL A 53 2.02 3.20 3.65
N GLY A 54 3.15 2.87 3.03
CA GLY A 54 4.39 2.45 3.68
C GLY A 54 5.30 3.65 3.86
N THR A 55 6.16 3.93 2.88
CA THR A 55 6.97 5.15 2.84
C THR A 55 6.15 6.37 2.41
N GLY A 56 5.06 6.16 1.69
CA GLY A 56 4.23 7.21 1.13
C GLY A 56 4.72 7.79 -0.20
N GLY A 57 5.81 7.23 -0.77
CA GLY A 57 6.34 7.69 -2.05
C GLY A 57 5.33 7.59 -3.18
N THR A 58 4.68 6.44 -3.33
CA THR A 58 3.68 6.18 -4.37
C THR A 58 2.50 7.14 -4.27
N ILE A 59 1.86 7.23 -3.11
CA ILE A 59 0.67 8.08 -2.96
C ILE A 59 0.98 9.56 -3.15
N THR A 60 2.15 10.00 -2.68
CA THR A 60 2.59 11.39 -2.82
C THR A 60 2.93 11.71 -4.28
N GLY A 61 3.76 10.88 -4.93
CA GLY A 61 4.19 11.13 -6.31
C GLY A 61 3.04 11.03 -7.31
N VAL A 62 2.27 9.94 -7.27
CA VAL A 62 1.08 9.76 -8.11
C VAL A 62 0.04 10.83 -7.81
N GLY A 63 -0.20 11.12 -6.53
CA GLY A 63 -1.16 12.15 -6.12
C GLY A 63 -0.81 13.53 -6.66
N ARG A 64 0.47 13.93 -6.61
CA ARG A 64 0.96 15.19 -7.22
C ARG A 64 0.67 15.22 -8.70
N TYR A 65 1.00 14.15 -9.41
CA TYR A 65 0.78 14.10 -10.86
C TYR A 65 -0.72 14.17 -11.19
N LEU A 66 -1.54 13.31 -10.58
CA LEU A 66 -2.97 13.23 -10.86
C LEU A 66 -3.70 14.54 -10.51
N LYS A 67 -3.38 15.17 -9.37
CA LYS A 67 -3.97 16.47 -8.99
C LYS A 67 -3.58 17.61 -9.93
N LYS A 68 -2.42 17.54 -10.61
CA LYS A 68 -2.05 18.48 -11.69
C LYS A 68 -2.92 18.28 -12.92
N GLN A 69 -3.28 17.04 -13.26
CA GLN A 69 -4.14 16.73 -14.40
C GLN A 69 -5.61 17.10 -14.12
N ASN A 70 -6.12 16.66 -12.98
CA ASN A 70 -7.50 16.92 -12.56
C ASN A 70 -7.58 16.99 -11.02
N LYS A 71 -7.86 18.16 -10.49
CA LYS A 71 -7.99 18.41 -9.05
C LYS A 71 -9.15 17.64 -8.40
N ALA A 72 -10.16 17.21 -9.18
CA ALA A 72 -11.31 16.47 -8.69
C ALA A 72 -11.01 14.98 -8.37
N ILE A 73 -9.89 14.43 -8.87
CA ILE A 73 -9.50 13.06 -8.57
C ILE A 73 -9.27 12.91 -7.06
N GLN A 74 -9.95 11.95 -6.45
CA GLN A 74 -9.78 11.66 -5.02
C GLN A 74 -8.54 10.78 -4.80
N ILE A 75 -7.69 11.18 -3.87
CA ILE A 75 -6.51 10.44 -3.42
C ILE A 75 -6.83 9.80 -2.08
N VAL A 76 -6.88 8.47 -2.06
CA VAL A 76 -7.27 7.68 -0.89
C VAL A 76 -6.09 6.88 -0.37
N ALA A 77 -5.67 7.17 0.85
CA ALA A 77 -4.64 6.45 1.58
C ALA A 77 -5.25 5.23 2.28
N VAL A 78 -4.51 4.12 2.33
CA VAL A 78 -4.89 2.94 3.10
C VAL A 78 -3.86 2.70 4.21
N GLU A 79 -4.35 2.55 5.44
CA GLU A 79 -3.53 2.25 6.62
C GLU A 79 -4.12 1.09 7.44
N PRO A 80 -3.29 0.40 8.27
CA PRO A 80 -3.79 -0.62 9.18
C PRO A 80 -4.67 -0.01 10.27
N ALA A 81 -5.85 -0.59 10.50
CA ALA A 81 -6.76 -0.16 11.57
C ALA A 81 -6.12 -0.22 12.98
N HIS A 82 -5.15 -1.13 13.18
CA HIS A 82 -4.40 -1.26 14.44
C HIS A 82 -3.28 -0.24 14.61
N SER A 83 -2.94 0.51 13.56
CA SER A 83 -1.89 1.54 13.57
C SER A 83 -2.31 2.76 12.73
N PRO A 84 -3.38 3.49 13.14
CA PRO A 84 -4.03 4.50 12.32
C PRO A 84 -3.33 5.87 12.39
N VAL A 85 -2.03 5.88 12.13
CA VAL A 85 -1.18 7.07 12.34
C VAL A 85 -1.50 8.23 11.39
N LEU A 86 -1.92 7.94 10.14
CA LEU A 86 -2.36 8.97 9.20
C LEU A 86 -3.66 9.61 9.64
N THR A 87 -4.66 8.79 9.98
CA THR A 87 -5.96 9.30 10.49
C THR A 87 -5.76 10.17 11.72
N GLN A 88 -4.94 9.71 12.68
CA GLN A 88 -4.65 10.45 13.91
C GLN A 88 -3.95 11.79 13.61
N THR A 89 -2.97 11.77 12.72
CA THR A 89 -2.26 12.99 12.31
C THR A 89 -3.20 13.99 11.63
N MET A 90 -4.03 13.54 10.69
CA MET A 90 -4.99 14.40 9.98
C MET A 90 -6.04 15.02 10.91
N LYS A 91 -6.38 14.33 12.00
CA LYS A 91 -7.29 14.83 13.04
C LYS A 91 -6.61 15.69 14.10
N GLY A 92 -5.27 15.82 14.08
CA GLY A 92 -4.51 16.50 15.13
C GLY A 92 -4.49 15.73 16.45
N GLU A 93 -4.74 14.43 16.42
CA GLU A 93 -4.72 13.53 17.58
C GLU A 93 -3.29 13.09 17.91
N LYS A 94 -3.09 12.62 19.15
CA LYS A 94 -1.81 12.01 19.53
C LYS A 94 -1.60 10.71 18.76
N VAL A 95 -0.50 10.61 18.02
CA VAL A 95 -0.14 9.41 17.29
C VAL A 95 0.16 8.24 18.23
N ALA A 96 -0.52 7.12 18.05
CA ALA A 96 -0.39 5.89 18.82
C ALA A 96 -0.31 4.69 17.86
N PRO A 97 0.89 4.34 17.37
CA PRO A 97 1.06 3.17 16.52
C PRO A 97 0.84 1.88 17.29
N GLY A 98 0.37 0.84 16.59
CA GLY A 98 0.16 -0.48 17.15
C GLY A 98 0.68 -1.59 16.24
N PRO A 99 0.86 -2.82 16.76
CA PRO A 99 1.29 -3.95 15.97
C PRO A 99 0.19 -4.42 15.01
N HIS A 100 0.59 -4.79 13.79
CA HIS A 100 -0.31 -5.33 12.77
C HIS A 100 0.41 -6.35 11.89
N LYS A 101 -0.35 -7.11 11.08
CA LYS A 101 0.16 -8.14 10.18
C LYS A 101 0.23 -7.71 8.71
N ILE A 102 -0.14 -6.47 8.38
CA ILE A 102 -0.15 -5.98 7.01
C ILE A 102 1.26 -5.48 6.66
N GLN A 103 2.10 -6.37 6.14
CA GLN A 103 3.47 -6.05 5.77
C GLN A 103 3.50 -5.05 4.60
N GLY A 104 4.47 -4.15 4.62
CA GLY A 104 4.70 -3.15 3.56
C GLY A 104 4.03 -1.80 3.78
N ILE A 105 3.01 -1.70 4.65
CA ILE A 105 2.35 -0.45 5.01
C ILE A 105 2.34 -0.25 6.53
N GLY A 106 1.95 0.94 6.99
CA GLY A 106 1.80 1.21 8.43
C GLY A 106 3.12 1.24 9.19
N ALA A 107 4.04 2.12 8.81
CA ALA A 107 5.38 2.24 9.41
C ALA A 107 5.39 2.64 10.91
N GLY A 108 4.23 2.99 11.47
CA GLY A 108 4.10 3.44 12.86
C GLY A 108 4.39 4.93 13.07
N PHE A 109 4.71 5.64 12.03
CA PHE A 109 4.90 7.09 11.97
C PHE A 109 4.51 7.61 10.58
N VAL A 110 4.35 8.92 10.43
CA VAL A 110 4.15 9.55 9.13
C VAL A 110 5.51 9.92 8.55
N PRO A 111 5.94 9.32 7.42
CA PRO A 111 7.21 9.67 6.79
C PRO A 111 7.24 11.13 6.33
N SER A 112 8.43 11.75 6.34
CA SER A 112 8.61 13.16 5.95
C SER A 112 8.26 13.45 4.49
N ILE A 113 8.34 12.43 3.62
CA ILE A 113 8.02 12.54 2.19
C ILE A 113 6.52 12.42 1.89
N VAL A 114 5.68 12.09 2.88
CA VAL A 114 4.22 12.05 2.69
C VAL A 114 3.66 13.47 2.67
N ASP A 115 3.03 13.82 1.56
CA ASP A 115 2.28 15.07 1.44
C ASP A 115 0.82 14.83 1.84
N ILE A 116 0.53 15.04 3.13
CA ILE A 116 -0.81 14.84 3.70
C ILE A 116 -1.86 15.73 3.02
N SER A 117 -1.46 16.91 2.51
CA SER A 117 -2.38 17.84 1.88
C SER A 117 -3.02 17.32 0.58
N LEU A 118 -2.41 16.29 -0.03
CA LEU A 118 -2.95 15.62 -1.21
C LEU A 118 -4.01 14.57 -0.88
N ILE A 119 -4.04 14.08 0.36
CA ILE A 119 -4.89 12.96 0.77
C ILE A 119 -6.29 13.47 1.09
N ASP A 120 -7.26 13.08 0.29
CA ASP A 120 -8.65 13.45 0.47
C ASP A 120 -9.36 12.55 1.51
N ARG A 121 -8.91 11.30 1.65
CA ARG A 121 -9.52 10.30 2.54
C ARG A 121 -8.51 9.26 2.99
N VAL A 122 -8.68 8.74 4.21
CA VAL A 122 -7.95 7.58 4.72
C VAL A 122 -8.92 6.45 5.02
N GLU A 123 -8.65 5.27 4.46
CA GLU A 123 -9.35 4.01 4.74
C GLU A 123 -8.51 3.15 5.69
N GLN A 124 -9.15 2.70 6.77
CA GLN A 124 -8.54 1.79 7.73
C GLN A 124 -9.00 0.36 7.44
N VAL A 125 -8.03 -0.58 7.34
CA VAL A 125 -8.30 -1.98 7.07
C VAL A 125 -7.68 -2.85 8.15
N THR A 126 -8.41 -3.86 8.60
CA THR A 126 -7.93 -4.81 9.61
C THR A 126 -7.01 -5.87 8.99
N ASN A 127 -6.27 -6.61 9.84
CA ASN A 127 -5.44 -7.72 9.40
C ASN A 127 -6.26 -8.80 8.68
N ASP A 128 -7.41 -9.16 9.24
CA ASP A 128 -8.23 -10.26 8.73
C ASP A 128 -8.87 -9.89 7.38
N GLU A 129 -9.40 -8.69 7.23
CA GLU A 129 -9.92 -8.19 5.95
C GLU A 129 -8.83 -8.19 4.87
N SER A 130 -7.61 -7.78 5.22
CA SER A 130 -6.48 -7.74 4.28
C SER A 130 -6.09 -9.13 3.80
N ILE A 131 -5.99 -10.10 4.72
CA ILE A 131 -5.62 -11.49 4.41
C ILE A 131 -6.73 -12.15 3.58
N GLU A 132 -7.98 -12.01 3.99
CA GLU A 132 -9.12 -12.60 3.28
C GLU A 132 -9.23 -12.04 1.86
N MET A 133 -9.10 -10.72 1.69
CA MET A 133 -9.17 -10.11 0.35
C MET A 133 -8.00 -10.55 -0.54
N ALA A 134 -6.78 -10.66 -0.03
CA ALA A 134 -5.65 -11.17 -0.80
C ALA A 134 -5.87 -12.62 -1.27
N ARG A 135 -6.45 -13.46 -0.41
CA ARG A 135 -6.85 -14.83 -0.77
C ARG A 135 -7.97 -14.86 -1.84
N ARG A 136 -8.94 -13.97 -1.72
CA ARG A 136 -10.02 -13.83 -2.71
C ARG A 136 -9.51 -13.38 -4.06
N LEU A 137 -8.62 -12.40 -4.11
CA LEU A 137 -7.98 -11.96 -5.34
C LEU A 137 -7.26 -13.11 -6.06
N ALA A 138 -6.53 -13.94 -5.31
CA ALA A 138 -5.89 -15.12 -5.87
C ALA A 138 -6.89 -16.16 -6.39
N LYS A 139 -7.96 -16.43 -5.62
CA LYS A 139 -8.94 -17.48 -5.94
C LYS A 139 -9.95 -17.06 -7.01
N GLU A 140 -10.43 -15.82 -6.96
CA GLU A 140 -11.54 -15.33 -7.78
C GLU A 140 -11.04 -14.64 -9.07
N GLU A 141 -9.88 -13.96 -8.99
CA GLU A 141 -9.34 -13.15 -10.09
C GLU A 141 -8.01 -13.68 -10.64
N GLY A 142 -7.41 -14.72 -10.02
CA GLY A 142 -6.10 -15.22 -10.41
C GLY A 142 -4.93 -14.27 -10.09
N ILE A 143 -5.15 -13.28 -9.23
CA ILE A 143 -4.15 -12.29 -8.84
C ILE A 143 -3.46 -12.74 -7.55
N LEU A 144 -2.29 -13.38 -7.67
CA LEU A 144 -1.48 -13.77 -6.52
C LEU A 144 -0.72 -12.56 -5.99
N CYS A 145 -1.19 -11.99 -4.90
CA CYS A 145 -0.67 -10.74 -4.34
C CYS A 145 -0.41 -10.82 -2.83
N GLY A 146 0.28 -9.81 -2.27
CA GLY A 146 0.61 -9.73 -0.86
C GLY A 146 -0.54 -9.21 0.02
N ILE A 147 -0.31 -9.21 1.34
CA ILE A 147 -1.33 -8.81 2.34
C ILE A 147 -1.74 -7.34 2.18
N SER A 148 -0.78 -6.45 1.89
CA SER A 148 -1.08 -5.03 1.67
C SER A 148 -1.89 -4.76 0.41
N CYS A 149 -1.78 -5.62 -0.61
CA CYS A 149 -2.64 -5.59 -1.80
C CYS A 149 -4.09 -5.89 -1.40
N GLY A 150 -4.30 -6.89 -0.54
CA GLY A 150 -5.63 -7.19 0.02
C GLY A 150 -6.21 -6.02 0.81
N ALA A 151 -5.37 -5.31 1.59
CA ALA A 151 -5.80 -4.10 2.28
C ALA A 151 -6.26 -3.01 1.28
N ALA A 152 -5.45 -2.74 0.26
CA ALA A 152 -5.77 -1.73 -0.75
C ALA A 152 -7.04 -2.10 -1.55
N ALA A 153 -7.20 -3.36 -1.95
CA ALA A 153 -8.39 -3.83 -2.66
C ALA A 153 -9.64 -3.78 -1.78
N THR A 154 -9.54 -4.11 -0.48
CA THR A 154 -10.66 -3.95 0.48
C THR A 154 -11.13 -2.51 0.52
N ALA A 155 -10.22 -1.56 0.65
CA ALA A 155 -10.55 -0.13 0.65
C ALA A 155 -11.20 0.30 -0.68
N ALA A 156 -10.66 -0.13 -1.81
CA ALA A 156 -11.21 0.17 -3.14
C ALA A 156 -12.63 -0.38 -3.31
N LEU A 157 -12.92 -1.61 -2.87
CA LEU A 157 -14.26 -2.20 -2.94
C LEU A 157 -15.25 -1.51 -2.01
N ARG A 158 -14.83 -1.07 -0.82
CA ARG A 158 -15.68 -0.25 0.05
C ARG A 158 -16.09 1.05 -0.63
N LEU A 159 -15.13 1.72 -1.27
CA LEU A 159 -15.40 2.95 -2.03
C LEU A 159 -16.33 2.69 -3.21
N ALA A 160 -16.10 1.60 -3.96
CA ALA A 160 -16.93 1.21 -5.10
C ALA A 160 -18.38 0.90 -4.69
N SER A 161 -18.60 0.42 -3.46
CA SER A 161 -19.93 0.11 -2.93
C SER A 161 -20.74 1.34 -2.51
N LEU A 162 -20.13 2.53 -2.46
CA LEU A 162 -20.82 3.76 -2.11
C LEU A 162 -21.65 4.25 -3.29
N PRO A 163 -22.95 4.60 -3.09
CA PRO A 163 -23.81 5.06 -4.17
C PRO A 163 -23.26 6.27 -4.96
N GLU A 164 -22.60 7.20 -4.26
CA GLU A 164 -21.97 8.37 -4.86
C GLU A 164 -20.78 8.07 -5.77
N ASN A 165 -20.28 6.83 -5.73
CA ASN A 165 -19.18 6.36 -6.58
C ASN A 165 -19.65 5.46 -7.72
N ALA A 166 -20.97 5.30 -7.92
CA ALA A 166 -21.50 4.52 -9.02
C ALA A 166 -21.00 5.07 -10.37
N GLY A 167 -20.45 4.19 -11.19
CA GLY A 167 -19.90 4.54 -12.51
C GLY A 167 -18.53 5.22 -12.50
N LYS A 168 -17.89 5.41 -11.35
CA LYS A 168 -16.54 5.96 -11.23
C LYS A 168 -15.46 4.91 -11.50
N ASN A 169 -14.36 5.36 -12.09
CA ASN A 169 -13.16 4.56 -12.27
C ASN A 169 -12.26 4.68 -11.03
N ILE A 170 -12.05 3.55 -10.36
CA ILE A 170 -11.21 3.43 -9.18
C ILE A 170 -9.94 2.66 -9.55
N VAL A 171 -8.78 3.29 -9.42
CA VAL A 171 -7.48 2.65 -9.61
C VAL A 171 -6.88 2.32 -8.26
N VAL A 172 -6.46 1.07 -8.07
CA VAL A 172 -5.83 0.59 -6.84
C VAL A 172 -4.45 0.01 -7.13
N ILE A 173 -3.47 0.33 -6.29
CA ILE A 173 -2.12 -0.22 -6.40
C ILE A 173 -2.02 -1.52 -5.62
N LEU A 174 -1.57 -2.58 -6.31
CA LEU A 174 -1.20 -3.88 -5.75
C LEU A 174 0.33 -4.02 -5.84
N PRO A 175 1.09 -3.67 -4.78
CA PRO A 175 2.51 -3.36 -4.92
C PRO A 175 3.44 -4.57 -4.98
N ASP A 176 2.97 -5.76 -4.62
CA ASP A 176 3.81 -6.97 -4.57
C ASP A 176 3.03 -8.25 -4.86
N SER A 177 3.75 -9.36 -4.93
CA SER A 177 3.20 -10.69 -5.20
C SER A 177 3.21 -11.59 -3.96
N GLY A 178 2.37 -12.64 -4.01
CA GLY A 178 2.09 -13.52 -2.87
C GLY A 178 3.25 -14.45 -2.47
N GLU A 179 4.20 -14.74 -3.35
CA GLU A 179 5.31 -15.68 -3.09
C GLU A 179 6.16 -15.29 -1.88
N ARG A 180 6.23 -14.01 -1.57
CA ARG A 180 6.97 -13.49 -0.41
C ARG A 180 6.32 -13.85 0.92
N TYR A 181 5.08 -14.32 0.91
CA TYR A 181 4.21 -14.51 2.08
C TYR A 181 3.89 -15.97 2.38
N LEU A 182 4.52 -16.95 1.68
CA LEU A 182 4.23 -18.38 1.80
C LEU A 182 4.33 -18.92 3.23
N THR A 183 5.19 -18.33 4.07
CA THR A 183 5.40 -18.72 5.46
C THR A 183 4.66 -17.82 6.46
N THR A 184 3.72 -17.02 5.99
CA THR A 184 2.97 -16.06 6.80
C THR A 184 1.50 -16.45 6.95
N ALA A 185 0.75 -15.67 7.74
CA ALA A 185 -0.68 -15.85 7.94
C ALA A 185 -1.50 -15.84 6.63
N LEU A 186 -0.96 -15.30 5.53
CA LEU A 186 -1.64 -15.28 4.23
C LEU A 186 -1.94 -16.70 3.72
N PHE A 187 -0.99 -17.63 3.92
CA PHE A 187 -1.14 -19.02 3.45
C PHE A 187 -1.38 -20.03 4.58
N GLU A 188 -1.48 -19.56 5.83
CA GLU A 188 -1.73 -20.42 6.97
C GLU A 188 -3.04 -21.20 6.79
N GLY A 189 -2.97 -22.54 6.97
CA GLY A 189 -4.10 -23.46 6.85
C GLY A 189 -4.53 -23.81 5.42
N LEU A 190 -4.01 -23.16 4.37
CA LEU A 190 -4.42 -23.45 2.99
C LEU A 190 -3.83 -24.76 2.45
N PHE A 191 -2.69 -25.19 2.98
CA PHE A 191 -1.98 -26.40 2.55
C PHE A 191 -2.07 -27.55 3.58
N SER A 192 -2.84 -27.39 4.62
CA SER A 192 -3.11 -28.46 5.59
C SER A 192 -3.96 -29.54 4.91
N GLY A 193 -3.37 -30.68 4.57
CA GLY A 193 -4.04 -31.81 3.89
C GLY A 193 -3.52 -32.10 2.47
N ILE A 194 -2.56 -31.33 1.97
CA ILE A 194 -1.79 -31.73 0.79
C ILE A 194 -0.79 -32.79 1.27
N ASP A 195 -1.04 -34.07 0.97
CA ASP A 195 -0.09 -35.15 1.25
C ASP A 195 1.27 -34.80 0.65
N ALA A 196 2.33 -34.87 1.47
CA ALA A 196 3.71 -34.68 1.04
C ALA A 196 4.11 -35.62 -0.13
N ALA A 197 3.39 -36.74 -0.32
CA ALA A 197 3.51 -37.65 -1.45
C ALA A 197 3.07 -37.06 -2.79
N ALA A 198 2.11 -36.12 -2.80
CA ALA A 198 1.68 -35.44 -4.03
C ALA A 198 2.63 -34.31 -4.46
N ALA A 199 3.34 -33.69 -3.49
CA ALA A 199 4.33 -32.65 -3.76
C ALA A 199 5.64 -33.20 -4.38
N GLY A 200 5.93 -34.51 -4.21
CA GLY A 200 7.11 -35.19 -4.79
C GLY A 200 6.93 -35.70 -6.23
N ALA A 201 5.75 -35.55 -6.81
CA ALA A 201 5.43 -36.10 -8.13
C ALA A 201 5.53 -35.09 -9.30
N VAL A 202 6.04 -33.88 -9.04
CA VAL A 202 6.25 -32.85 -10.05
C VAL A 202 7.72 -32.41 -10.03
N ILE A 203 8.59 -33.25 -10.57
CA ILE A 203 9.89 -32.86 -11.14
C ILE A 203 10.03 -33.63 -12.46
#